data_a924c89312cc4bea6262ccb0747b2194
#
_entry.id   a924c89312cc4bea6262ccb0747b2194
#
_cell.length_a   1.000
_cell.length_b   1.000
_cell.length_c   1.000
_cell.angle_alpha   90.00
_cell.angle_beta   90.00
_cell.angle_gamma   90.00
#
_symmetry.space_group_name_H-M   'P 1'
#
loop_
_entity.id
_entity.type
_entity.pdbx_description
1 polymer ?
#
loop_
_entity_poly.entity_id
_entity_poly.type
_entity_poly.pdbx_seq_one_letter_code
_entity_poly.pdbx_strand_id
1 'polypeptide(L)'
;MKKNCFFLMLIILSYISFYSCTNFELFSESKDKYHFGVIKEINDTMTPNPEIALDILNEFSESGDLNKLSKTELIEYNILLAEARYKCDSLITNKTIINDITIYLDSLTNQHPKNNDLLFLSSKAHYYRGAAYEEDYKYKEAFIDYLESLKLIEKISFFKNENKHNIIHFNALIYVRLSDILYWLDVYNASIECLNKANQLFNNEKNMDAITRNNILIATMHAQMFNYDMALKHLSIADSTLAEYAESSPFRTVIERINSTIMYNMGYHDKPFKAMLRQYNTLEIPNLKMEAAGVLGDIYYDKGMLDSAVYYYEQYFPDNKYSKINAANHLIEIGLKTNNKELIAKYSPILAKETNEELLLSTIKTNISSIYENYITNKDNDIFYNRILKFLILVVFITILLLFLGLHLLKLKKRKYSNEIDKKKYYINSLQEKIDKKSSENKHIKQHIKNLEKELQDIKTKKYLVHVPFDIKLNKLMENPLCRRLNEICHDTSIKTNVEYPDLQISEETQKELIDLFNKTFDNLFNKIIAEHEGLKHQDILYFCLYLLGMNEKHISAVTGKSYNTIYNRTKRIQEIFGSEKSIREIIRDLA
;
A
#
# COMPACT_ATOMS: atom_id res chain seq x y z
N MET A 1 12.58 40.43 -14.04
CA MET A 1 12.34 39.21 -13.25
C MET A 1 10.90 38.65 -13.31
N LYS A 2 9.84 39.46 -13.43
CA LYS A 2 8.44 38.94 -13.53
C LYS A 2 8.14 38.14 -14.82
N LYS A 3 8.75 38.47 -15.94
CA LYS A 3 8.56 37.77 -17.23
C LYS A 3 9.20 36.37 -17.24
N ASN A 4 10.33 36.17 -16.55
CA ASN A 4 11.05 34.89 -16.58
C ASN A 4 10.41 33.83 -15.69
N CYS A 5 9.76 34.20 -14.55
CA CYS A 5 9.00 33.25 -13.72
C CYS A 5 7.71 32.77 -14.40
N PHE A 6 7.06 33.67 -15.16
CA PHE A 6 5.85 33.30 -15.92
C PHE A 6 6.18 32.38 -17.10
N PHE A 7 7.34 32.59 -17.72
CA PHE A 7 7.83 31.72 -18.81
C PHE A 7 8.26 30.35 -18.31
N LEU A 8 8.88 30.27 -17.11
CA LEU A 8 9.23 28.98 -16.49
C LEU A 8 7.97 28.19 -16.06
N MET A 9 6.96 28.89 -15.57
CA MET A 9 5.65 28.27 -15.20
C MET A 9 4.89 27.82 -16.46
N LEU A 10 4.98 28.55 -17.57
CA LEU A 10 4.42 28.11 -18.86
C LEU A 10 5.18 26.94 -19.47
N ILE A 11 6.51 26.87 -19.30
CA ILE A 11 7.31 25.71 -19.74
C ILE A 11 6.98 24.48 -18.91
N ILE A 12 6.80 24.61 -17.59
CA ILE A 12 6.38 23.49 -16.72
C ILE A 12 4.95 23.05 -17.03
N LEU A 13 4.03 24.00 -17.28
CA LEU A 13 2.66 23.68 -17.70
C LEU A 13 2.62 23.11 -19.13
N SER A 14 3.47 23.56 -20.05
CA SER A 14 3.58 22.95 -21.38
C SER A 14 4.22 21.57 -21.32
N TYR A 15 5.18 21.31 -20.44
CA TYR A 15 5.73 19.97 -20.21
C TYR A 15 4.68 19.01 -19.62
N ILE A 16 3.85 19.48 -18.68
CA ILE A 16 2.74 18.70 -18.12
C ILE A 16 1.66 18.45 -19.19
N SER A 17 1.35 19.42 -20.06
CA SER A 17 0.38 19.24 -21.14
C SER A 17 0.93 18.41 -22.32
N PHE A 18 2.24 18.46 -22.60
CA PHE A 18 2.86 17.59 -23.62
C PHE A 18 2.94 16.13 -23.17
N TYR A 19 3.07 15.85 -21.85
CA TYR A 19 3.00 14.47 -21.31
C TYR A 19 1.58 13.92 -21.23
N SER A 20 0.54 14.75 -21.34
CA SER A 20 -0.87 14.29 -21.32
C SER A 20 -1.48 14.07 -22.72
N CYS A 21 -0.77 14.40 -23.79
CA CYS A 21 -1.30 14.35 -25.17
C CYS A 21 -0.56 13.36 -26.10
N THR A 22 -0.05 12.25 -25.59
CA THR A 22 0.20 11.09 -26.45
C THR A 22 -0.83 10.00 -26.12
N ASN A 23 -2.10 10.30 -26.34
CA ASN A 23 -3.07 9.27 -26.67
C ASN A 23 -2.70 8.76 -28.06
N PHE A 24 -1.80 7.80 -28.10
CA PHE A 24 -1.60 7.00 -29.28
C PHE A 24 -2.86 6.14 -29.44
N GLU A 25 -3.72 6.54 -30.36
CA GLU A 25 -4.87 5.73 -30.78
C GLU A 25 -4.36 4.47 -31.45
N LEU A 26 -4.03 3.44 -30.66
CA LEU A 26 -3.71 2.09 -31.15
C LEU A 26 -4.93 1.42 -31.82
N PHE A 27 -6.11 2.05 -31.71
CA PHE A 27 -7.41 1.55 -32.14
C PHE A 27 -8.04 2.36 -33.29
N SER A 28 -7.27 3.13 -34.04
CA SER A 28 -7.82 4.02 -35.08
C SER A 28 -7.63 3.57 -36.51
N GLU A 29 -7.40 2.28 -36.79
CA GLU A 29 -7.38 1.82 -38.17
C GLU A 29 -8.61 0.96 -38.51
N SER A 30 -9.40 1.49 -39.44
CA SER A 30 -10.59 0.95 -40.12
C SER A 30 -11.71 0.46 -39.20
N LYS A 31 -12.54 1.40 -38.77
CA LYS A 31 -13.89 1.11 -38.28
C LYS A 31 -14.75 0.58 -39.42
N ASP A 32 -14.67 -0.69 -39.71
CA ASP A 32 -15.76 -1.33 -40.44
C ASP A 32 -16.94 -1.38 -39.47
N LYS A 33 -17.92 -0.53 -39.73
CA LYS A 33 -19.08 -0.28 -38.83
C LYS A 33 -19.85 -1.56 -38.47
N TYR A 34 -19.75 -2.59 -39.31
CA TYR A 34 -20.41 -3.86 -39.13
C TYR A 34 -19.76 -4.71 -38.03
N HIS A 35 -18.44 -4.89 -38.07
CA HIS A 35 -17.72 -5.72 -37.10
C HIS A 35 -17.71 -5.11 -35.70
N PHE A 36 -17.60 -3.78 -35.60
CA PHE A 36 -17.76 -3.07 -34.34
C PHE A 36 -19.14 -3.28 -33.70
N GLY A 37 -20.21 -3.36 -34.54
CA GLY A 37 -21.56 -3.64 -34.08
C GLY A 37 -21.69 -5.02 -33.43
N VAL A 38 -21.14 -6.06 -34.06
CA VAL A 38 -21.19 -7.44 -33.55
C VAL A 38 -20.39 -7.62 -32.27
N ILE A 39 -19.16 -7.11 -32.19
CA ILE A 39 -18.36 -7.17 -30.95
C ILE A 39 -19.05 -6.44 -29.82
N LYS A 40 -19.69 -5.30 -30.09
CA LYS A 40 -20.47 -4.57 -29.09
C LYS A 40 -21.69 -5.39 -28.63
N GLU A 41 -22.44 -6.01 -29.53
CA GLU A 41 -23.57 -6.87 -29.21
C GLU A 41 -23.16 -8.05 -28.34
N ILE A 42 -22.02 -8.69 -28.64
CA ILE A 42 -21.45 -9.77 -27.84
C ILE A 42 -21.10 -9.25 -26.42
N ASN A 43 -20.46 -8.11 -26.31
CA ASN A 43 -20.12 -7.52 -25.01
C ASN A 43 -21.38 -7.18 -24.18
N ASP A 44 -22.42 -6.63 -24.83
CA ASP A 44 -23.67 -6.25 -24.17
C ASP A 44 -24.45 -7.48 -23.69
N THR A 45 -24.38 -8.62 -24.41
CA THR A 45 -25.04 -9.89 -24.06
C THR A 45 -24.21 -10.78 -23.12
N MET A 46 -22.91 -10.60 -23.03
CA MET A 46 -21.96 -11.46 -22.30
C MET A 46 -22.31 -11.67 -20.82
N THR A 47 -22.83 -10.66 -20.15
CA THR A 47 -23.16 -10.77 -18.71
C THR A 47 -24.59 -11.24 -18.46
N PRO A 48 -25.62 -10.67 -19.12
CA PRO A 48 -26.98 -11.12 -18.88
C PRO A 48 -27.28 -12.52 -19.47
N ASN A 49 -26.67 -12.90 -20.60
CA ASN A 49 -26.96 -14.14 -21.31
C ASN A 49 -25.70 -14.69 -22.02
N PRO A 50 -24.75 -15.30 -21.27
CA PRO A 50 -23.48 -15.77 -21.84
C PRO A 50 -23.67 -16.86 -22.92
N GLU A 51 -24.73 -17.67 -22.85
CA GLU A 51 -25.08 -18.67 -23.86
C GLU A 51 -25.38 -18.02 -25.20
N ILE A 52 -26.18 -16.94 -25.22
CA ILE A 52 -26.48 -16.18 -26.45
C ILE A 52 -25.21 -15.53 -26.99
N ALA A 53 -24.36 -14.98 -26.13
CA ALA A 53 -23.07 -14.43 -26.54
C ALA A 53 -22.17 -15.50 -27.18
N LEU A 54 -22.18 -16.72 -26.65
CA LEU A 54 -21.42 -17.86 -27.20
C LEU A 54 -21.98 -18.29 -28.56
N ASP A 55 -23.32 -18.32 -28.74
CA ASP A 55 -23.95 -18.65 -30.00
C ASP A 55 -23.60 -17.61 -31.08
N ILE A 56 -23.70 -16.31 -30.78
CA ILE A 56 -23.28 -15.23 -31.70
C ILE A 56 -21.80 -15.39 -32.11
N LEU A 57 -20.92 -15.71 -31.15
CA LEU A 57 -19.50 -15.93 -31.43
C LEU A 57 -19.26 -17.15 -32.36
N ASN A 58 -19.99 -18.24 -32.15
CA ASN A 58 -19.89 -19.43 -32.98
C ASN A 58 -20.41 -19.16 -34.38
N GLU A 59 -21.59 -18.54 -34.53
CA GLU A 59 -22.18 -18.15 -35.83
C GLU A 59 -21.23 -17.22 -36.60
N PHE A 60 -20.60 -16.24 -35.92
CA PHE A 60 -19.63 -15.35 -36.54
C PHE A 60 -18.38 -16.11 -37.03
N SER A 61 -17.93 -17.12 -36.30
CA SER A 61 -16.84 -17.99 -36.74
C SER A 61 -17.20 -18.81 -38.00
N GLU A 62 -18.41 -19.33 -38.04
CA GLU A 62 -18.89 -20.18 -39.15
C GLU A 62 -19.19 -19.36 -40.43
N SER A 63 -19.51 -18.10 -40.32
CA SER A 63 -19.76 -17.19 -41.46
C SER A 63 -18.51 -16.92 -42.31
N GLY A 64 -17.32 -17.22 -41.78
CA GLY A 64 -16.02 -16.91 -42.40
C GLY A 64 -15.57 -15.46 -42.27
N ASP A 65 -16.27 -14.66 -41.48
CA ASP A 65 -16.00 -13.25 -41.29
C ASP A 65 -14.79 -12.97 -40.40
N LEU A 66 -14.25 -13.99 -39.72
CA LEU A 66 -13.02 -13.88 -38.92
C LEU A 66 -11.83 -13.33 -39.72
N ASN A 67 -11.74 -13.68 -41.01
CA ASN A 67 -10.65 -13.23 -41.90
C ASN A 67 -10.76 -11.74 -42.28
N LYS A 68 -11.89 -11.10 -41.97
CA LYS A 68 -12.16 -9.67 -42.22
C LYS A 68 -11.83 -8.81 -41.00
N LEU A 69 -11.61 -9.43 -39.81
CA LEU A 69 -11.28 -8.73 -38.59
C LEU A 69 -9.87 -8.16 -38.66
N SER A 70 -9.71 -6.94 -38.17
CA SER A 70 -8.39 -6.40 -37.86
C SER A 70 -7.70 -7.24 -36.77
N LYS A 71 -6.39 -7.13 -36.63
CA LYS A 71 -5.64 -7.86 -35.61
C LYS A 71 -6.18 -7.59 -34.19
N THR A 72 -6.61 -6.37 -33.90
CA THR A 72 -7.17 -5.97 -32.59
C THR A 72 -8.53 -6.61 -32.36
N GLU A 73 -9.42 -6.56 -33.35
CA GLU A 73 -10.75 -7.18 -33.28
C GLU A 73 -10.64 -8.70 -33.14
N LEU A 74 -9.67 -9.33 -33.81
CA LEU A 74 -9.42 -10.77 -33.69
C LEU A 74 -8.93 -11.15 -32.29
N ILE A 75 -8.10 -10.30 -31.67
CA ILE A 75 -7.67 -10.48 -30.27
C ILE A 75 -8.88 -10.39 -29.33
N GLU A 76 -9.70 -9.33 -29.48
CA GLU A 76 -10.90 -9.13 -28.67
C GLU A 76 -11.89 -10.27 -28.84
N TYR A 77 -12.17 -10.70 -30.08
CA TYR A 77 -13.00 -11.86 -30.35
C TYR A 77 -12.54 -13.12 -29.62
N ASN A 78 -11.25 -13.46 -29.65
CA ASN A 78 -10.74 -14.66 -29.00
C ASN A 78 -10.80 -14.59 -27.47
N ILE A 79 -10.63 -13.40 -26.88
CA ILE A 79 -10.82 -13.18 -25.44
C ILE A 79 -12.29 -13.32 -25.06
N LEU A 80 -13.20 -12.77 -25.86
CA LEU A 80 -14.65 -12.90 -25.66
C LEU A 80 -15.12 -14.35 -25.81
N LEU A 81 -14.55 -15.09 -26.75
CA LEU A 81 -14.85 -16.53 -26.91
C LEU A 81 -14.44 -17.33 -25.67
N ALA A 82 -13.25 -17.04 -25.12
CA ALA A 82 -12.81 -17.67 -23.89
C ALA A 82 -13.71 -17.25 -22.69
N GLU A 83 -14.11 -15.98 -22.62
CA GLU A 83 -15.05 -15.47 -21.62
C GLU A 83 -16.41 -16.16 -21.68
N ALA A 84 -17.01 -16.25 -22.86
CA ALA A 84 -18.31 -16.88 -23.05
C ALA A 84 -18.28 -18.36 -22.65
N ARG A 85 -17.28 -19.11 -23.12
CA ARG A 85 -17.10 -20.52 -22.75
C ARG A 85 -16.95 -20.71 -21.26
N TYR A 86 -16.10 -19.91 -20.63
CA TYR A 86 -15.90 -19.93 -19.18
C TYR A 86 -17.19 -19.65 -18.39
N LYS A 87 -17.99 -18.67 -18.84
CA LYS A 87 -19.27 -18.34 -18.20
C LYS A 87 -20.38 -19.40 -18.43
N CYS A 88 -20.27 -20.18 -19.51
CA CYS A 88 -21.16 -21.30 -19.80
C CYS A 88 -20.66 -22.64 -19.23
N ASP A 89 -19.73 -22.64 -18.27
CA ASP A 89 -19.11 -23.85 -17.71
C ASP A 89 -18.57 -24.82 -18.80
N SER A 90 -18.16 -24.26 -19.94
CA SER A 90 -17.63 -25.00 -21.09
C SER A 90 -16.12 -24.85 -21.19
N LEU A 91 -15.42 -25.89 -21.67
CA LEU A 91 -13.95 -25.86 -21.79
C LEU A 91 -13.51 -24.75 -22.76
N ILE A 92 -12.43 -24.05 -22.39
CA ILE A 92 -11.78 -23.06 -23.23
C ILE A 92 -11.03 -23.80 -24.34
N THR A 93 -11.52 -23.76 -25.57
CA THR A 93 -10.97 -24.54 -26.70
C THR A 93 -9.84 -23.85 -27.44
N ASN A 94 -9.75 -22.52 -27.34
CA ASN A 94 -8.72 -21.71 -28.02
C ASN A 94 -7.49 -21.39 -27.14
N LYS A 95 -7.09 -22.35 -26.28
CA LYS A 95 -6.02 -22.18 -25.28
C LYS A 95 -4.68 -21.69 -25.85
N THR A 96 -4.25 -22.27 -26.98
CA THR A 96 -3.02 -21.87 -27.69
C THR A 96 -3.10 -20.43 -28.20
N ILE A 97 -4.25 -20.05 -28.77
CA ILE A 97 -4.48 -18.69 -29.29
C ILE A 97 -4.46 -17.68 -28.13
N ILE A 98 -5.12 -17.97 -27.01
CA ILE A 98 -5.13 -17.11 -25.82
C ILE A 98 -3.70 -16.95 -25.26
N ASN A 99 -2.88 -18.03 -25.27
CA ASN A 99 -1.48 -17.93 -24.87
C ASN A 99 -0.70 -16.96 -25.77
N ASP A 100 -0.81 -17.09 -27.09
CA ASP A 100 -0.09 -16.24 -28.04
C ASP A 100 -0.57 -14.77 -27.95
N ILE A 101 -1.88 -14.56 -27.77
CA ILE A 101 -2.48 -13.24 -27.53
C ILE A 101 -1.90 -12.63 -26.25
N THR A 102 -1.83 -13.38 -25.16
CA THR A 102 -1.30 -12.88 -23.89
C THR A 102 0.14 -12.42 -24.03
N ILE A 103 1.01 -13.25 -24.64
CA ILE A 103 2.41 -12.90 -24.90
C ILE A 103 2.52 -11.63 -25.76
N TYR A 104 1.67 -11.50 -26.78
CA TYR A 104 1.66 -10.31 -27.64
C TYR A 104 1.22 -9.05 -26.86
N LEU A 105 0.15 -9.16 -26.07
CA LEU A 105 -0.34 -8.06 -25.26
C LEU A 105 0.66 -7.62 -24.18
N ASP A 106 1.42 -8.55 -23.60
CA ASP A 106 2.51 -8.24 -22.67
C ASP A 106 3.60 -7.37 -23.32
N SER A 107 3.96 -7.70 -24.55
CA SER A 107 4.91 -6.87 -25.32
C SER A 107 4.38 -5.47 -25.57
N LEU A 108 3.08 -5.33 -25.89
CA LEU A 108 2.44 -4.03 -26.12
C LEU A 108 2.28 -3.21 -24.83
N THR A 109 1.88 -3.84 -23.72
CA THR A 109 1.73 -3.15 -22.43
C THR A 109 3.07 -2.65 -21.89
N ASN A 110 4.16 -3.35 -22.16
CA ASN A 110 5.51 -2.88 -21.83
C ASN A 110 5.90 -1.64 -22.65
N GLN A 111 5.45 -1.53 -23.89
CA GLN A 111 5.68 -0.36 -24.74
C GLN A 111 4.73 0.81 -24.38
N HIS A 112 3.52 0.50 -23.96
CA HIS A 112 2.45 1.48 -23.66
C HIS A 112 1.87 1.30 -22.25
N PRO A 113 2.66 1.45 -21.17
CA PRO A 113 2.27 1.07 -19.80
C PRO A 113 1.17 1.95 -19.17
N LYS A 114 0.72 3.01 -19.86
CA LYS A 114 -0.33 3.94 -19.41
C LYS A 114 -1.63 3.83 -20.22
N ASN A 115 -1.70 2.92 -21.19
CA ASN A 115 -2.91 2.72 -21.98
C ASN A 115 -3.90 1.85 -21.20
N ASN A 116 -4.94 2.45 -20.64
CA ASN A 116 -5.92 1.76 -19.78
C ASN A 116 -6.69 0.66 -20.51
N ASP A 117 -7.06 0.87 -21.77
CA ASP A 117 -7.82 -0.11 -22.56
C ASP A 117 -6.94 -1.34 -22.86
N LEU A 118 -5.67 -1.11 -23.19
CA LEU A 118 -4.69 -2.17 -23.39
C LEU A 118 -4.40 -2.93 -22.08
N LEU A 119 -4.25 -2.22 -20.97
CA LEU A 119 -4.07 -2.84 -19.64
C LEU A 119 -5.27 -3.71 -19.27
N PHE A 120 -6.48 -3.25 -19.54
CA PHE A 120 -7.69 -4.02 -19.25
C PHE A 120 -7.81 -5.26 -20.14
N LEU A 121 -7.53 -5.11 -21.44
CA LEU A 121 -7.56 -6.22 -22.40
C LEU A 121 -6.50 -7.28 -22.05
N SER A 122 -5.27 -6.86 -21.72
CA SER A 122 -4.21 -7.75 -21.27
C SER A 122 -4.56 -8.45 -19.95
N SER A 123 -5.18 -7.73 -19.02
CA SER A 123 -5.69 -8.31 -17.76
C SER A 123 -6.70 -9.42 -18.02
N LYS A 124 -7.65 -9.22 -18.97
CA LYS A 124 -8.62 -10.26 -19.39
C LYS A 124 -7.91 -11.46 -20.03
N ALA A 125 -6.92 -11.24 -20.89
CA ALA A 125 -6.17 -12.30 -21.53
C ALA A 125 -5.45 -13.20 -20.50
N HIS A 126 -4.77 -12.60 -19.52
CA HIS A 126 -4.16 -13.35 -18.41
C HIS A 126 -5.21 -14.11 -17.59
N TYR A 127 -6.34 -13.48 -17.28
CA TYR A 127 -7.41 -14.13 -16.52
C TYR A 127 -7.92 -15.39 -17.21
N TYR A 128 -8.24 -15.33 -18.51
CA TYR A 128 -8.75 -16.49 -19.23
C TYR A 128 -7.67 -17.52 -19.58
N ARG A 129 -6.41 -17.11 -19.73
CA ARG A 129 -5.30 -18.06 -19.76
C ARG A 129 -5.13 -18.78 -18.42
N GLY A 130 -5.25 -18.08 -17.31
CA GLY A 130 -5.29 -18.66 -15.97
C GLY A 130 -6.42 -19.67 -15.80
N ALA A 131 -7.64 -19.33 -16.27
CA ALA A 131 -8.77 -20.27 -16.26
C ALA A 131 -8.49 -21.52 -17.12
N ALA A 132 -7.89 -21.36 -18.30
CA ALA A 132 -7.48 -22.49 -19.14
C ALA A 132 -6.41 -23.36 -18.47
N TYR A 133 -5.51 -22.79 -17.67
CA TYR A 133 -4.56 -23.56 -16.86
C TYR A 133 -5.23 -24.30 -15.71
N GLU A 134 -6.25 -23.73 -15.06
CA GLU A 134 -7.04 -24.46 -14.04
C GLU A 134 -7.74 -25.68 -14.62
N GLU A 135 -8.34 -25.57 -15.81
CA GLU A 135 -8.93 -26.71 -16.52
C GLU A 135 -7.91 -27.85 -16.78
N ASP A 136 -6.64 -27.50 -16.95
CA ASP A 136 -5.53 -28.43 -17.15
C ASP A 136 -4.86 -28.86 -15.81
N TYR A 137 -5.42 -28.51 -14.65
CA TYR A 137 -4.88 -28.76 -13.32
C TYR A 137 -3.49 -28.12 -13.06
N LYS A 138 -3.13 -27.10 -13.82
CA LYS A 138 -1.87 -26.34 -13.70
C LYS A 138 -2.06 -25.14 -12.74
N TYR A 139 -2.35 -25.43 -11.47
CA TYR A 139 -2.74 -24.41 -10.49
C TYR A 139 -1.68 -23.33 -10.23
N LYS A 140 -0.39 -23.67 -10.34
CA LYS A 140 0.69 -22.70 -10.17
C LYS A 140 0.70 -21.68 -11.31
N GLU A 141 0.61 -22.15 -12.55
CA GLU A 141 0.55 -21.33 -13.75
C GLU A 141 -0.71 -20.45 -13.74
N ALA A 142 -1.85 -21.01 -13.38
CA ALA A 142 -3.10 -20.30 -13.21
C ALA A 142 -2.99 -19.17 -12.19
N PHE A 143 -2.39 -19.46 -11.04
CA PHE A 143 -2.20 -18.48 -9.96
C PHE A 143 -1.31 -17.31 -10.39
N ILE A 144 -0.22 -17.60 -11.11
CA ILE A 144 0.67 -16.57 -11.65
C ILE A 144 -0.08 -15.67 -12.63
N ASP A 145 -0.88 -16.25 -13.53
CA ASP A 145 -1.66 -15.49 -14.49
C ASP A 145 -2.73 -14.62 -13.83
N TYR A 146 -3.43 -15.12 -12.83
CA TYR A 146 -4.38 -14.29 -12.07
C TYR A 146 -3.67 -13.16 -11.32
N LEU A 147 -2.45 -13.37 -10.81
CA LEU A 147 -1.65 -12.29 -10.22
C LEU A 147 -1.20 -11.26 -11.25
N GLU A 148 -0.79 -11.68 -12.44
CA GLU A 148 -0.44 -10.73 -13.52
C GLU A 148 -1.68 -9.94 -13.97
N SER A 149 -2.82 -10.61 -14.13
CA SER A 149 -4.11 -9.95 -14.37
C SER A 149 -4.41 -8.87 -13.32
N LEU A 150 -4.22 -9.20 -12.03
CA LEU A 150 -4.40 -8.27 -10.91
C LEU A 150 -3.44 -7.07 -10.98
N LYS A 151 -2.16 -7.32 -11.25
CA LYS A 151 -1.15 -6.25 -11.41
C LYS A 151 -1.47 -5.29 -12.54
N LEU A 152 -2.01 -5.80 -13.65
CA LEU A 152 -2.39 -4.99 -14.80
C LEU A 152 -3.60 -4.10 -14.50
N ILE A 153 -4.65 -4.67 -13.90
CA ILE A 153 -5.86 -3.91 -13.59
C ILE A 153 -5.61 -2.85 -12.52
N GLU A 154 -4.72 -3.10 -11.56
CA GLU A 154 -4.32 -2.14 -10.52
C GLU A 154 -3.51 -0.94 -11.06
N LYS A 155 -2.89 -1.07 -12.25
CA LYS A 155 -2.20 0.05 -12.93
C LYS A 155 -3.16 1.03 -13.58
N ILE A 156 -4.42 0.68 -13.78
CA ILE A 156 -5.42 1.54 -14.41
C ILE A 156 -5.74 2.72 -13.49
N SER A 157 -5.29 3.92 -13.87
CA SER A 157 -5.34 5.12 -13.01
C SER A 157 -6.56 6.02 -13.24
N PHE A 158 -7.17 5.95 -14.42
CA PHE A 158 -8.33 6.76 -14.79
C PHE A 158 -9.39 5.90 -15.45
N PHE A 159 -10.61 6.00 -14.93
CA PHE A 159 -11.76 5.30 -15.49
C PHE A 159 -12.63 6.29 -16.27
N LYS A 160 -12.90 6.02 -17.53
CA LYS A 160 -14.08 6.59 -18.20
C LYS A 160 -15.31 6.04 -17.49
N ASN A 161 -16.32 6.89 -17.26
CA ASN A 161 -17.50 6.51 -16.45
C ASN A 161 -18.21 5.24 -16.93
N GLU A 162 -18.21 4.99 -18.24
CA GLU A 162 -18.87 3.82 -18.85
C GLU A 162 -18.18 2.48 -18.54
N ASN A 163 -16.85 2.45 -18.41
CA ASN A 163 -16.10 1.22 -18.17
C ASN A 163 -15.74 0.99 -16.69
N LYS A 164 -15.96 1.98 -15.82
CA LYS A 164 -15.55 1.90 -14.42
C LYS A 164 -16.19 0.71 -13.69
N HIS A 165 -17.47 0.48 -13.91
CA HIS A 165 -18.19 -0.62 -13.29
C HIS A 165 -17.61 -1.97 -13.70
N ASN A 166 -17.41 -2.19 -15.01
CA ASN A 166 -16.84 -3.44 -15.54
C ASN A 166 -15.44 -3.72 -15.00
N ILE A 167 -14.58 -2.70 -14.88
CA ILE A 167 -13.22 -2.83 -14.37
C ILE A 167 -13.24 -3.20 -12.88
N ILE A 168 -14.10 -2.55 -12.08
CA ILE A 168 -14.23 -2.85 -10.64
C ILE A 168 -14.74 -4.28 -10.45
N HIS A 169 -15.77 -4.66 -11.19
CA HIS A 169 -16.33 -6.00 -11.16
C HIS A 169 -15.28 -7.06 -11.52
N PHE A 170 -14.59 -6.85 -12.63
CA PHE A 170 -13.55 -7.77 -13.08
C PHE A 170 -12.39 -7.89 -12.07
N ASN A 171 -11.99 -6.78 -11.45
CA ASN A 171 -11.00 -6.79 -10.37
C ASN A 171 -11.48 -7.65 -9.17
N ALA A 172 -12.75 -7.55 -8.80
CA ALA A 172 -13.32 -8.41 -7.75
C ALA A 172 -13.27 -9.89 -8.13
N LEU A 173 -13.58 -10.24 -9.39
CA LEU A 173 -13.51 -11.61 -9.88
C LEU A 173 -12.10 -12.19 -9.83
N ILE A 174 -11.06 -11.40 -10.15
CA ILE A 174 -9.66 -11.84 -10.03
C ILE A 174 -9.34 -12.23 -8.58
N TYR A 175 -9.73 -11.41 -7.61
CA TYR A 175 -9.53 -11.75 -6.19
C TYR A 175 -10.28 -13.03 -5.78
N VAL A 176 -11.47 -13.25 -6.31
CA VAL A 176 -12.22 -14.50 -6.07
C VAL A 176 -11.44 -15.70 -6.61
N ARG A 177 -10.91 -15.64 -7.86
CA ARG A 177 -10.15 -16.76 -8.43
C ARG A 177 -8.84 -17.05 -7.67
N LEU A 178 -8.12 -15.99 -7.28
CA LEU A 178 -6.95 -16.15 -6.40
C LEU A 178 -7.34 -16.82 -5.07
N SER A 179 -8.45 -16.42 -4.48
CA SER A 179 -8.98 -17.02 -3.27
C SER A 179 -9.33 -18.50 -3.46
N ASP A 180 -9.96 -18.86 -4.58
CA ASP A 180 -10.34 -20.24 -4.86
C ASP A 180 -9.12 -21.16 -4.88
N ILE A 181 -8.03 -20.78 -5.57
CA ILE A 181 -6.79 -21.56 -5.60
C ILE A 181 -6.15 -21.64 -4.21
N LEU A 182 -6.10 -20.51 -3.47
CA LEU A 182 -5.55 -20.47 -2.11
C LEU A 182 -6.38 -21.34 -1.15
N TYR A 183 -7.71 -21.37 -1.29
CA TYR A 183 -8.60 -22.24 -0.53
C TYR A 183 -8.31 -23.71 -0.80
N TRP A 184 -8.21 -24.10 -2.08
CA TRP A 184 -7.87 -25.49 -2.47
C TRP A 184 -6.50 -25.96 -1.98
N LEU A 185 -5.60 -25.04 -1.70
CA LEU A 185 -4.27 -25.30 -1.15
C LEU A 185 -4.19 -25.12 0.38
N ASP A 186 -5.31 -24.95 1.07
CA ASP A 186 -5.40 -24.69 2.52
C ASP A 186 -4.60 -23.46 2.99
N VAL A 187 -4.43 -22.46 2.13
CA VAL A 187 -3.79 -21.18 2.49
C VAL A 187 -4.89 -20.20 2.91
N TYR A 188 -5.64 -20.57 3.95
CA TYR A 188 -6.89 -19.91 4.32
C TYR A 188 -6.77 -18.42 4.63
N ASN A 189 -5.73 -17.99 5.34
CA ASN A 189 -5.57 -16.57 5.68
C ASN A 189 -5.44 -15.68 4.44
N ALA A 190 -4.64 -16.10 3.46
CA ALA A 190 -4.48 -15.37 2.20
C ALA A 190 -5.77 -15.41 1.35
N SER A 191 -6.46 -16.56 1.34
CA SER A 191 -7.75 -16.71 0.68
C SER A 191 -8.80 -15.75 1.27
N ILE A 192 -8.91 -15.69 2.60
CA ILE A 192 -9.80 -14.75 3.32
C ILE A 192 -9.46 -13.30 2.98
N GLU A 193 -8.17 -12.95 2.91
CA GLU A 193 -7.74 -11.60 2.53
C GLU A 193 -8.22 -11.25 1.11
N CYS A 194 -8.06 -12.16 0.15
CA CYS A 194 -8.56 -11.97 -1.22
C CYS A 194 -10.08 -11.77 -1.24
N LEU A 195 -10.87 -12.61 -0.54
CA LEU A 195 -12.33 -12.46 -0.48
C LEU A 195 -12.76 -11.16 0.20
N ASN A 196 -12.06 -10.70 1.21
CA ASN A 196 -12.34 -9.41 1.83
C ASN A 196 -12.12 -8.25 0.86
N LYS A 197 -11.06 -8.31 0.03
CA LYS A 197 -10.82 -7.32 -1.04
C LYS A 197 -11.90 -7.40 -2.11
N ALA A 198 -12.30 -8.60 -2.52
CA ALA A 198 -13.41 -8.79 -3.45
C ALA A 198 -14.73 -8.21 -2.90
N ASN A 199 -15.04 -8.45 -1.63
CA ASN A 199 -16.23 -7.92 -0.97
C ASN A 199 -16.26 -6.40 -0.92
N GLN A 200 -15.12 -5.73 -0.69
CA GLN A 200 -15.01 -4.27 -0.75
C GLN A 200 -15.38 -3.74 -2.15
N LEU A 201 -14.93 -4.43 -3.20
CA LEU A 201 -15.23 -4.06 -4.58
C LEU A 201 -16.70 -4.34 -4.94
N PHE A 202 -17.24 -5.51 -4.59
CA PHE A 202 -18.65 -5.88 -4.82
C PHE A 202 -19.62 -5.00 -4.03
N ASN A 203 -19.22 -4.51 -2.84
CA ASN A 203 -20.05 -3.58 -2.06
C ASN A 203 -20.27 -2.25 -2.81
N ASN A 204 -19.25 -1.78 -3.53
CA ASN A 204 -19.39 -0.58 -4.38
C ASN A 204 -20.40 -0.80 -5.53
N GLU A 205 -20.62 -2.04 -5.93
CA GLU A 205 -21.55 -2.45 -7.00
C GLU A 205 -22.90 -2.94 -6.47
N LYS A 206 -23.04 -3.07 -5.15
CA LYS A 206 -24.22 -3.67 -4.50
C LYS A 206 -24.49 -5.11 -4.96
N ASN A 207 -23.44 -5.87 -5.28
CA ASN A 207 -23.56 -7.27 -5.66
C ASN A 207 -23.68 -8.16 -4.39
N MET A 208 -24.91 -8.24 -3.87
CA MET A 208 -25.19 -8.92 -2.61
C MET A 208 -25.02 -10.44 -2.70
N ASP A 209 -25.27 -11.05 -3.84
CA ASP A 209 -25.05 -12.49 -4.08
C ASP A 209 -23.58 -12.86 -3.92
N ALA A 210 -22.68 -12.11 -4.55
CA ALA A 210 -21.24 -12.34 -4.44
C ALA A 210 -20.75 -12.13 -3.00
N ILE A 211 -21.22 -11.08 -2.32
CA ILE A 211 -20.87 -10.79 -0.92
C ILE A 211 -21.36 -11.93 -0.01
N THR A 212 -22.57 -12.40 -0.20
CA THR A 212 -23.13 -13.53 0.57
C THR A 212 -22.29 -14.78 0.38
N ARG A 213 -22.03 -15.18 -0.86
CA ARG A 213 -21.20 -16.35 -1.19
C ARG A 213 -19.81 -16.25 -0.58
N ASN A 214 -19.16 -15.10 -0.71
CA ASN A 214 -17.82 -14.89 -0.16
C ASN A 214 -17.80 -14.98 1.37
N ASN A 215 -18.81 -14.45 2.08
CA ASN A 215 -18.90 -14.57 3.53
C ASN A 215 -19.15 -16.01 3.97
N ILE A 216 -19.90 -16.80 3.21
CA ILE A 216 -20.07 -18.24 3.44
C ILE A 216 -18.72 -18.96 3.32
N LEU A 217 -17.92 -18.67 2.30
CA LEU A 217 -16.60 -19.24 2.10
C LEU A 217 -15.62 -18.83 3.23
N ILE A 218 -15.63 -17.56 3.61
CA ILE A 218 -14.82 -17.05 4.74
C ILE A 218 -15.21 -17.78 6.03
N ALA A 219 -16.50 -17.97 6.27
CA ALA A 219 -16.98 -18.71 7.45
C ALA A 219 -16.51 -20.17 7.43
N THR A 220 -16.56 -20.81 6.26
CA THR A 220 -16.08 -22.20 6.08
C THR A 220 -14.58 -22.29 6.41
N MET A 221 -13.76 -21.35 5.91
CA MET A 221 -12.33 -21.34 6.21
C MET A 221 -12.04 -21.11 7.70
N HIS A 222 -12.76 -20.19 8.34
CA HIS A 222 -12.63 -19.99 9.78
C HIS A 222 -13.04 -21.24 10.57
N ALA A 223 -14.07 -21.96 10.12
CA ALA A 223 -14.46 -23.22 10.74
C ALA A 223 -13.38 -24.31 10.58
N GLN A 224 -12.73 -24.39 9.41
CA GLN A 224 -11.59 -25.30 9.17
C GLN A 224 -10.38 -24.98 10.06
N MET A 225 -10.19 -23.70 10.38
CA MET A 225 -9.14 -23.24 11.32
C MET A 225 -9.58 -23.34 12.79
N PHE A 226 -10.70 -23.95 13.11
CA PHE A 226 -11.30 -24.03 14.44
C PHE A 226 -11.62 -22.67 15.09
N ASN A 227 -11.71 -21.60 14.27
CA ASN A 227 -12.06 -20.26 14.72
C ASN A 227 -13.59 -20.04 14.60
N TYR A 228 -14.33 -20.73 15.46
CA TYR A 228 -15.80 -20.81 15.36
C TYR A 228 -16.50 -19.46 15.57
N ASP A 229 -15.98 -18.58 16.43
CA ASP A 229 -16.56 -17.25 16.65
C ASP A 229 -16.55 -16.40 15.38
N MET A 230 -15.41 -16.40 14.66
CA MET A 230 -15.30 -15.69 13.39
C MET A 230 -16.14 -16.36 12.30
N ALA A 231 -16.21 -17.68 12.28
CA ALA A 231 -17.06 -18.41 11.35
C ALA A 231 -18.54 -18.03 11.54
N LEU A 232 -19.05 -18.06 12.77
CA LEU A 232 -20.43 -17.65 13.08
C LEU A 232 -20.70 -16.18 12.75
N LYS A 233 -19.74 -15.29 12.98
CA LYS A 233 -19.83 -13.88 12.60
C LYS A 233 -20.04 -13.71 11.10
N HIS A 234 -19.24 -14.38 10.27
CA HIS A 234 -19.36 -14.30 8.81
C HIS A 234 -20.63 -14.95 8.29
N LEU A 235 -21.11 -16.05 8.91
CA LEU A 235 -22.42 -16.61 8.60
C LEU A 235 -23.56 -15.64 8.93
N SER A 236 -23.47 -14.93 10.06
CA SER A 236 -24.45 -13.91 10.42
C SER A 236 -24.47 -12.75 9.42
N ILE A 237 -23.30 -12.33 8.90
CA ILE A 237 -23.22 -11.32 7.83
C ILE A 237 -23.91 -11.86 6.56
N ALA A 238 -23.60 -13.09 6.15
CA ALA A 238 -24.19 -13.71 4.97
C ALA A 238 -25.72 -13.82 5.10
N ASP A 239 -26.24 -14.26 6.26
CA ASP A 239 -27.68 -14.39 6.51
C ASP A 239 -28.38 -13.03 6.53
N SER A 240 -27.76 -12.03 7.14
CA SER A 240 -28.28 -10.64 7.13
C SER A 240 -28.36 -10.07 5.73
N THR A 241 -27.33 -10.30 4.91
CA THR A 241 -27.30 -9.86 3.51
C THR A 241 -28.43 -10.52 2.71
N LEU A 242 -28.67 -11.83 2.91
CA LEU A 242 -29.80 -12.55 2.29
C LEU A 242 -31.17 -12.05 2.73
N ALA A 243 -31.32 -11.68 4.00
CA ALA A 243 -32.59 -11.19 4.54
C ALA A 243 -33.03 -9.89 3.85
N GLU A 244 -32.10 -9.11 3.34
CA GLU A 244 -32.41 -7.85 2.65
C GLU A 244 -32.92 -8.02 1.22
N TYR A 245 -32.59 -9.14 0.52
CA TYR A 245 -32.92 -9.26 -0.92
C TYR A 245 -33.46 -10.60 -1.40
N ALA A 246 -33.32 -11.71 -0.65
CA ALA A 246 -33.73 -13.05 -1.12
C ALA A 246 -34.14 -14.03 0.00
N GLU A 247 -35.43 -14.07 0.31
CA GLU A 247 -35.94 -15.01 1.33
C GLU A 247 -35.83 -16.51 0.93
N SER A 248 -35.93 -16.84 -0.34
CA SER A 248 -35.94 -18.23 -0.87
C SER A 248 -34.60 -18.68 -1.47
N SER A 249 -33.49 -18.01 -1.14
CA SER A 249 -32.17 -18.33 -1.70
C SER A 249 -31.64 -19.70 -1.24
N PRO A 250 -31.02 -20.48 -2.16
CA PRO A 250 -30.33 -21.74 -1.79
C PRO A 250 -29.22 -21.53 -0.75
N PHE A 251 -28.66 -20.34 -0.67
CA PHE A 251 -27.63 -20.01 0.33
C PHE A 251 -28.11 -20.20 1.78
N ARG A 252 -29.40 -20.03 2.09
CA ARG A 252 -29.92 -20.28 3.44
C ARG A 252 -29.69 -21.72 3.89
N THR A 253 -29.90 -22.67 2.98
CA THR A 253 -29.63 -24.08 3.25
C THR A 253 -28.15 -24.33 3.52
N VAL A 254 -27.26 -23.69 2.76
CA VAL A 254 -25.81 -23.79 2.96
C VAL A 254 -25.41 -23.16 4.29
N ILE A 255 -25.92 -21.98 4.63
CA ILE A 255 -25.67 -21.28 5.90
C ILE A 255 -26.14 -22.16 7.07
N GLU A 256 -27.34 -22.72 7.01
CA GLU A 256 -27.88 -23.59 8.06
C GLU A 256 -26.99 -24.84 8.25
N ARG A 257 -26.52 -25.45 7.17
CA ARG A 257 -25.63 -26.61 7.22
C ARG A 257 -24.29 -26.26 7.89
N ILE A 258 -23.62 -25.20 7.43
CA ILE A 258 -22.33 -24.80 8.00
C ILE A 258 -22.47 -24.41 9.47
N ASN A 259 -23.53 -23.66 9.83
CA ASN A 259 -23.85 -23.32 11.21
C ASN A 259 -24.05 -24.60 12.06
N SER A 260 -24.77 -25.59 11.53
CA SER A 260 -24.98 -26.86 12.23
C SER A 260 -23.68 -27.62 12.40
N THR A 261 -22.80 -27.66 11.41
CA THR A 261 -21.47 -28.28 11.52
C THR A 261 -20.62 -27.59 12.59
N ILE A 262 -20.59 -26.25 12.60
CA ILE A 262 -19.89 -25.48 13.63
C ILE A 262 -20.44 -25.77 15.02
N MET A 263 -21.77 -25.74 15.19
CA MET A 263 -22.43 -26.01 16.46
C MET A 263 -22.14 -27.43 16.94
N TYR A 264 -22.11 -28.42 16.03
CA TYR A 264 -21.73 -29.78 16.35
C TYR A 264 -20.28 -29.85 16.86
N ASN A 265 -19.33 -29.22 16.17
CA ASN A 265 -17.94 -29.19 16.59
C ASN A 265 -17.71 -28.43 17.91
N MET A 266 -18.62 -27.53 18.28
CA MET A 266 -18.65 -26.85 19.58
C MET A 266 -19.30 -27.72 20.69
N GLY A 267 -19.74 -28.93 20.38
CA GLY A 267 -20.33 -29.88 21.36
C GLY A 267 -21.86 -29.81 21.49
N TYR A 268 -22.56 -29.07 20.62
CA TYR A 268 -24.03 -29.09 20.60
C TYR A 268 -24.50 -30.18 19.64
N HIS A 269 -25.17 -31.23 20.13
CA HIS A 269 -25.46 -32.42 19.32
C HIS A 269 -26.91 -32.47 18.78
N ASP A 270 -27.91 -32.17 19.61
CA ASP A 270 -29.32 -32.43 19.26
C ASP A 270 -29.87 -31.53 18.14
N LYS A 271 -29.60 -30.23 18.22
CA LYS A 271 -30.08 -29.25 17.24
C LYS A 271 -29.43 -29.43 15.87
N PRO A 272 -28.09 -29.54 15.76
CA PRO A 272 -27.42 -29.84 14.49
C PRO A 272 -27.91 -31.17 13.87
N PHE A 273 -28.04 -32.21 14.64
CA PHE A 273 -28.54 -33.52 14.17
C PHE A 273 -29.94 -33.41 13.51
N LYS A 274 -30.89 -32.75 14.18
CA LYS A 274 -32.24 -32.57 13.65
C LYS A 274 -32.24 -31.72 12.36
N ALA A 275 -31.42 -30.69 12.31
CA ALA A 275 -31.28 -29.83 11.11
C ALA A 275 -30.73 -30.63 9.93
N MET A 276 -29.65 -31.39 10.13
CA MET A 276 -29.02 -32.20 9.08
C MET A 276 -29.95 -33.31 8.59
N LEU A 277 -30.64 -33.99 9.50
CA LEU A 277 -31.59 -35.02 9.14
C LEU A 277 -32.76 -34.47 8.32
N ARG A 278 -33.28 -33.29 8.69
CA ARG A 278 -34.30 -32.60 7.91
C ARG A 278 -33.77 -32.28 6.51
N GLN A 279 -32.58 -31.65 6.39
CA GLN A 279 -31.99 -31.32 5.10
C GLN A 279 -31.79 -32.54 4.22
N TYR A 280 -31.21 -33.65 4.77
CA TYR A 280 -31.03 -34.89 4.02
C TYR A 280 -32.35 -35.45 3.46
N ASN A 281 -33.43 -35.38 4.24
CA ASN A 281 -34.73 -35.94 3.85
C ASN A 281 -35.53 -35.02 2.90
N THR A 282 -35.33 -33.70 2.93
CA THR A 282 -36.18 -32.74 2.20
C THR A 282 -35.51 -32.11 0.99
N LEU A 283 -34.17 -32.14 0.89
CA LEU A 283 -33.48 -31.53 -0.24
C LEU A 283 -33.54 -32.41 -1.49
N GLU A 284 -33.91 -31.80 -2.60
CA GLU A 284 -33.87 -32.42 -3.92
C GLU A 284 -32.53 -32.18 -4.64
N ILE A 285 -31.75 -31.16 -4.20
CA ILE A 285 -30.44 -30.81 -4.79
C ILE A 285 -29.41 -31.86 -4.34
N PRO A 286 -28.87 -32.70 -5.28
CA PRO A 286 -28.03 -33.84 -4.93
C PRO A 286 -26.79 -33.46 -4.11
N ASN A 287 -26.09 -32.42 -4.50
CA ASN A 287 -24.86 -31.98 -3.82
C ASN A 287 -25.11 -31.53 -2.37
N LEU A 288 -26.18 -30.78 -2.12
CA LEU A 288 -26.52 -30.32 -0.76
C LEU A 288 -27.00 -31.48 0.13
N LYS A 289 -27.75 -32.40 -0.44
CA LYS A 289 -28.18 -33.63 0.24
C LYS A 289 -26.98 -34.49 0.63
N MET A 290 -26.04 -34.64 -0.28
CA MET A 290 -24.82 -35.40 -0.07
C MET A 290 -23.95 -34.80 1.04
N GLU A 291 -23.79 -33.49 1.07
CA GLU A 291 -23.05 -32.80 2.14
C GLU A 291 -23.72 -32.93 3.51
N ALA A 292 -25.06 -32.92 3.57
CA ALA A 292 -25.79 -33.21 4.81
C ALA A 292 -25.57 -34.65 5.27
N ALA A 293 -25.45 -35.61 4.34
CA ALA A 293 -25.11 -37.00 4.65
C ALA A 293 -23.71 -37.12 5.30
N GLY A 294 -22.72 -36.37 4.81
CA GLY A 294 -21.38 -36.37 5.44
C GLY A 294 -21.42 -36.00 6.92
N VAL A 295 -22.08 -34.89 7.25
CA VAL A 295 -22.25 -34.45 8.66
C VAL A 295 -23.05 -35.47 9.47
N LEU A 296 -24.07 -36.12 8.91
CA LEU A 296 -24.79 -37.19 9.59
C LEU A 296 -23.88 -38.41 9.84
N GLY A 297 -23.02 -38.76 8.90
CA GLY A 297 -21.99 -39.79 9.07
C GLY A 297 -21.12 -39.54 10.29
N ASP A 298 -20.58 -38.32 10.43
CA ASP A 298 -19.77 -37.90 11.59
C ASP A 298 -20.56 -38.04 12.90
N ILE A 299 -21.80 -37.53 12.93
CA ILE A 299 -22.66 -37.58 14.11
C ILE A 299 -22.97 -39.04 14.54
N TYR A 300 -23.29 -39.91 13.58
CA TYR A 300 -23.56 -41.33 13.89
C TYR A 300 -22.30 -42.08 14.30
N TYR A 301 -21.14 -41.74 13.71
CA TYR A 301 -19.86 -42.31 14.10
C TYR A 301 -19.51 -41.97 15.55
N ASP A 302 -19.65 -40.71 15.95
CA ASP A 302 -19.39 -40.27 17.33
C ASP A 302 -20.36 -40.87 18.34
N LYS A 303 -21.59 -41.16 17.92
CA LYS A 303 -22.57 -41.93 18.73
C LYS A 303 -22.29 -43.42 18.80
N GLY A 304 -21.28 -43.92 18.10
CA GLY A 304 -20.96 -45.33 18.02
C GLY A 304 -21.96 -46.18 17.19
N MET A 305 -22.85 -45.51 16.42
CA MET A 305 -23.84 -46.19 15.56
C MET A 305 -23.22 -46.44 14.18
N LEU A 306 -22.26 -47.40 14.14
CA LEU A 306 -21.36 -47.60 13.02
C LEU A 306 -22.07 -47.99 11.72
N ASP A 307 -23.13 -48.80 11.77
CA ASP A 307 -23.90 -49.15 10.55
C ASP A 307 -24.57 -47.92 9.90
N SER A 308 -25.13 -47.06 10.73
CA SER A 308 -25.70 -45.80 10.25
C SER A 308 -24.62 -44.85 9.72
N ALA A 309 -23.47 -44.78 10.37
CA ALA A 309 -22.34 -44.00 9.93
C ALA A 309 -21.86 -44.46 8.53
N VAL A 310 -21.69 -45.78 8.33
CA VAL A 310 -21.34 -46.37 7.02
C VAL A 310 -22.36 -45.95 5.94
N TYR A 311 -23.67 -46.11 6.25
CA TYR A 311 -24.72 -45.75 5.31
C TYR A 311 -24.60 -44.30 4.85
N TYR A 312 -24.45 -43.36 5.76
CA TYR A 312 -24.36 -41.93 5.42
C TYR A 312 -23.04 -41.55 4.78
N TYR A 313 -21.92 -42.10 5.19
CA TYR A 313 -20.63 -41.85 4.50
C TYR A 313 -20.61 -42.41 3.08
N GLU A 314 -21.27 -43.53 2.81
CA GLU A 314 -21.40 -44.03 1.43
C GLU A 314 -22.31 -43.16 0.55
N GLN A 315 -23.29 -42.49 1.15
CA GLN A 315 -24.10 -41.48 0.46
C GLN A 315 -23.33 -40.15 0.23
N TYR A 316 -22.34 -39.90 1.07
CA TYR A 316 -21.49 -38.70 1.02
C TYR A 316 -20.25 -38.88 0.17
N PHE A 317 -20.17 -39.74 -0.78
CA PHE A 317 -18.94 -39.98 -1.55
C PHE A 317 -18.83 -39.00 -2.77
N PRO A 318 -18.50 -37.68 -2.53
CA PRO A 318 -18.51 -36.64 -3.56
C PRO A 318 -17.24 -36.66 -4.41
N ASP A 319 -17.26 -35.85 -5.47
CA ASP A 319 -16.06 -35.58 -6.28
C ASP A 319 -15.02 -34.71 -5.56
N ASN A 320 -15.37 -34.10 -4.43
CA ASN A 320 -14.44 -33.30 -3.64
C ASN A 320 -13.41 -34.17 -2.90
N LYS A 321 -12.13 -33.87 -3.12
CA LYS A 321 -10.97 -34.61 -2.60
C LYS A 321 -10.95 -34.75 -1.08
N TYR A 322 -11.13 -33.66 -0.33
CA TYR A 322 -11.09 -33.68 1.14
C TYR A 322 -12.22 -34.52 1.74
N SER A 323 -13.38 -34.39 1.15
CA SER A 323 -14.54 -35.17 1.55
C SER A 323 -14.34 -36.64 1.29
N LYS A 324 -13.67 -37.01 0.15
CA LYS A 324 -13.29 -38.39 -0.15
C LYS A 324 -12.30 -38.96 0.88
N ILE A 325 -11.24 -38.17 1.20
CA ILE A 325 -10.24 -38.58 2.21
C ILE A 325 -10.89 -38.83 3.55
N ASN A 326 -11.69 -37.87 4.04
CA ASN A 326 -12.37 -38.00 5.34
C ASN A 326 -13.32 -39.18 5.36
N ALA A 327 -14.21 -39.29 4.38
CA ALA A 327 -15.15 -40.42 4.31
C ALA A 327 -14.43 -41.77 4.22
N ALA A 328 -13.39 -41.88 3.36
CA ALA A 328 -12.60 -43.09 3.23
C ALA A 328 -11.88 -43.45 4.53
N ASN A 329 -11.29 -42.48 5.23
CA ASN A 329 -10.65 -42.70 6.52
C ASN A 329 -11.64 -43.27 7.56
N HIS A 330 -12.81 -42.66 7.74
CA HIS A 330 -13.82 -43.15 8.67
C HIS A 330 -14.36 -44.54 8.28
N LEU A 331 -14.59 -44.77 6.97
CA LEU A 331 -15.05 -46.08 6.50
C LEU A 331 -14.02 -47.17 6.72
N ILE A 332 -12.73 -46.90 6.53
CA ILE A 332 -11.64 -47.83 6.83
C ILE A 332 -11.54 -48.07 8.34
N GLU A 333 -11.62 -47.02 9.15
CA GLU A 333 -11.57 -47.13 10.60
C GLU A 333 -12.75 -47.94 11.16
N ILE A 334 -13.97 -47.71 10.62
CA ILE A 334 -15.12 -48.54 10.94
C ILE A 334 -14.87 -50.01 10.52
N GLY A 335 -14.33 -50.23 9.33
CA GLY A 335 -13.97 -51.55 8.84
C GLY A 335 -12.97 -52.26 9.76
N LEU A 336 -11.98 -51.54 10.29
CA LEU A 336 -11.04 -52.07 11.28
C LEU A 336 -11.73 -52.41 12.63
N LYS A 337 -12.57 -51.51 13.14
CA LYS A 337 -13.32 -51.69 14.40
C LYS A 337 -14.30 -52.86 14.34
N THR A 338 -14.92 -53.08 13.17
CA THR A 338 -15.94 -54.12 12.95
C THR A 338 -15.37 -55.37 12.31
N ASN A 339 -14.06 -55.44 12.04
CA ASN A 339 -13.38 -56.50 11.27
C ASN A 339 -14.01 -56.75 9.88
N ASN A 340 -14.56 -55.71 9.26
CA ASN A 340 -15.15 -55.77 7.91
C ASN A 340 -14.07 -55.55 6.86
N LYS A 341 -13.53 -56.67 6.34
CA LYS A 341 -12.44 -56.68 5.32
C LYS A 341 -12.90 -56.12 3.97
N GLU A 342 -14.18 -56.21 3.63
CA GLU A 342 -14.74 -55.72 2.39
C GLU A 342 -14.72 -54.20 2.38
N LEU A 343 -15.11 -53.56 3.45
CA LEU A 343 -15.09 -52.11 3.63
C LEU A 343 -13.65 -51.57 3.50
N ILE A 344 -12.69 -52.22 4.18
CA ILE A 344 -11.27 -51.83 4.10
C ILE A 344 -10.76 -51.96 2.68
N ALA A 345 -11.02 -53.10 2.01
CA ALA A 345 -10.54 -53.35 0.66
C ALA A 345 -11.12 -52.35 -0.38
N LYS A 346 -12.37 -51.91 -0.18
CA LYS A 346 -13.06 -50.96 -1.05
C LYS A 346 -12.43 -49.55 -0.98
N TYR A 347 -12.12 -49.06 0.22
CA TYR A 347 -11.76 -47.65 0.44
C TYR A 347 -10.25 -47.39 0.55
N SER A 348 -9.42 -48.39 0.92
CA SER A 348 -7.96 -48.21 1.01
C SER A 348 -7.29 -47.75 -0.29
N PRO A 349 -7.63 -48.26 -1.48
CA PRO A 349 -7.04 -47.78 -2.73
C PRO A 349 -7.41 -46.33 -3.02
N ILE A 350 -8.64 -45.94 -2.68
CA ILE A 350 -9.11 -44.54 -2.87
C ILE A 350 -8.30 -43.62 -1.96
N LEU A 351 -8.18 -43.95 -0.67
CA LEU A 351 -7.38 -43.16 0.27
C LEU A 351 -5.93 -43.04 -0.17
N ALA A 352 -5.30 -44.14 -0.61
CA ALA A 352 -3.91 -44.11 -1.07
C ALA A 352 -3.70 -43.21 -2.29
N LYS A 353 -4.65 -43.22 -3.25
CA LYS A 353 -4.60 -42.36 -4.42
C LYS A 353 -4.68 -40.87 -4.02
N GLU A 354 -5.70 -40.50 -3.25
CA GLU A 354 -5.95 -39.11 -2.87
C GLU A 354 -4.82 -38.55 -1.98
N THR A 355 -4.24 -39.38 -1.08
CA THR A 355 -3.10 -38.97 -0.23
C THR A 355 -1.83 -38.71 -1.06
N ASN A 356 -1.56 -39.50 -2.09
CA ASN A 356 -0.43 -39.27 -2.99
C ASN A 356 -0.59 -37.96 -3.77
N GLU A 357 -1.80 -37.63 -4.21
CA GLU A 357 -2.09 -36.35 -4.85
C GLU A 357 -1.91 -35.17 -3.89
N GLU A 358 -2.26 -35.33 -2.60
CA GLU A 358 -2.06 -34.31 -1.57
C GLU A 358 -0.58 -34.00 -1.35
N LEU A 359 0.28 -35.03 -1.34
CA LEU A 359 1.73 -34.84 -1.22
C LEU A 359 2.30 -34.03 -2.39
N LEU A 360 1.82 -34.28 -3.61
CA LEU A 360 2.20 -33.50 -4.79
C LEU A 360 1.74 -32.04 -4.66
N LEU A 361 0.53 -31.80 -4.17
CA LEU A 361 -0.01 -30.45 -3.98
C LEU A 361 0.71 -29.67 -2.87
N SER A 362 1.33 -30.33 -1.90
CA SER A 362 2.08 -29.66 -0.83
C SER A 362 3.24 -28.80 -1.35
N THR A 363 3.92 -29.26 -2.41
CA THR A 363 4.98 -28.51 -3.08
C THR A 363 4.42 -27.29 -3.82
N ILE A 364 3.27 -27.45 -4.48
CA ILE A 364 2.57 -26.37 -5.18
C ILE A 364 2.11 -25.32 -4.16
N LYS A 365 1.56 -25.75 -3.04
CA LYS A 365 1.15 -24.90 -1.89
C LYS A 365 2.28 -23.98 -1.43
N THR A 366 3.46 -24.57 -1.13
CA THR A 366 4.63 -23.81 -0.68
C THR A 366 5.05 -22.77 -1.71
N ASN A 367 5.08 -23.16 -3.00
CA ASN A 367 5.44 -22.24 -4.08
C ASN A 367 4.44 -21.10 -4.22
N ILE A 368 3.14 -21.39 -4.23
CA ILE A 368 2.08 -20.38 -4.38
C ILE A 368 2.04 -19.44 -3.17
N SER A 369 2.17 -19.99 -1.94
CA SER A 369 2.27 -19.15 -0.74
C SER A 369 3.42 -18.15 -0.83
N SER A 370 4.61 -18.62 -1.22
CA SER A 370 5.78 -17.74 -1.42
C SER A 370 5.56 -16.69 -2.52
N ILE A 371 4.93 -17.05 -3.63
CA ILE A 371 4.59 -16.11 -4.72
C ILE A 371 3.62 -15.03 -4.20
N TYR A 372 2.59 -15.43 -3.45
CA TYR A 372 1.61 -14.49 -2.89
C TYR A 372 2.24 -13.56 -1.84
N GLU A 373 3.02 -14.09 -0.90
CA GLU A 373 3.73 -13.31 0.11
C GLU A 373 4.69 -12.29 -0.53
N ASN A 374 5.43 -12.69 -1.56
CA ASN A 374 6.29 -11.79 -2.31
C ASN A 374 5.49 -10.68 -3.01
N TYR A 375 4.35 -11.01 -3.59
CA TYR A 375 3.47 -10.02 -4.20
C TYR A 375 2.96 -8.99 -3.17
N ILE A 376 2.46 -9.44 -2.02
CA ILE A 376 1.97 -8.56 -0.95
C ILE A 376 3.11 -7.69 -0.41
N THR A 377 4.27 -8.28 -0.13
CA THR A 377 5.45 -7.54 0.38
C THR A 377 5.89 -6.45 -0.59
N ASN A 378 5.96 -6.77 -1.89
CA ASN A 378 6.33 -5.77 -2.90
C ASN A 378 5.28 -4.66 -2.99
N LYS A 379 4.00 -5.00 -2.95
CA LYS A 379 2.91 -4.03 -2.97
C LYS A 379 2.94 -3.10 -1.74
N ASP A 380 3.18 -3.64 -0.55
CA ASP A 380 3.29 -2.84 0.68
C ASP A 380 4.50 -1.91 0.64
N ASN A 381 5.63 -2.38 0.11
CA ASN A 381 6.81 -1.56 -0.13
C ASN A 381 6.51 -0.42 -1.11
N ASP A 382 5.83 -0.70 -2.23
CA ASP A 382 5.45 0.33 -3.20
C ASP A 382 4.51 1.38 -2.60
N ILE A 383 3.54 0.96 -1.78
CA ILE A 383 2.65 1.86 -1.05
C ILE A 383 3.45 2.72 -0.06
N PHE A 384 4.39 2.14 0.67
CA PHE A 384 5.25 2.83 1.62
C PHE A 384 6.13 3.87 0.91
N TYR A 385 6.84 3.50 -0.17
CA TYR A 385 7.65 4.44 -0.96
C TYR A 385 6.80 5.56 -1.57
N ASN A 386 5.61 5.26 -2.09
CA ASN A 386 4.70 6.28 -2.61
C ASN A 386 4.21 7.25 -1.52
N ARG A 387 3.98 6.78 -0.28
CA ARG A 387 3.65 7.66 0.86
C ARG A 387 4.81 8.56 1.23
N ILE A 388 6.04 8.03 1.29
CA ILE A 388 7.25 8.82 1.53
C ILE A 388 7.43 9.87 0.43
N LEU A 389 7.29 9.49 -0.84
CA LEU A 389 7.43 10.42 -1.97
C LEU A 389 6.41 11.56 -1.88
N LYS A 390 5.14 11.25 -1.61
CA LYS A 390 4.09 12.26 -1.41
C LYS A 390 4.41 13.20 -0.24
N PHE A 391 4.91 12.65 0.87
CA PHE A 391 5.35 13.44 2.02
C PHE A 391 6.52 14.37 1.65
N LEU A 392 7.53 13.87 0.94
CA LEU A 392 8.65 14.68 0.47
C LEU A 392 8.20 15.82 -0.47
N ILE A 393 7.30 15.52 -1.41
CA ILE A 393 6.72 16.55 -2.29
C ILE A 393 6.00 17.62 -1.48
N LEU A 394 5.22 17.24 -0.47
CA LEU A 394 4.54 18.18 0.43
C LEU A 394 5.54 19.06 1.20
N VAL A 395 6.62 18.48 1.72
CA VAL A 395 7.68 19.23 2.41
C VAL A 395 8.34 20.23 1.47
N VAL A 396 8.68 19.80 0.25
CA VAL A 396 9.24 20.71 -0.78
C VAL A 396 8.26 21.83 -1.10
N PHE A 397 6.98 21.54 -1.26
CA PHE A 397 5.96 22.56 -1.52
C PHE A 397 5.86 23.59 -0.38
N ILE A 398 5.84 23.11 0.89
CA ILE A 398 5.81 23.99 2.06
C ILE A 398 7.08 24.86 2.14
N THR A 399 8.27 24.29 1.86
CA THR A 399 9.52 25.08 1.87
C THR A 399 9.52 26.16 0.80
N ILE A 400 9.03 25.87 -0.40
CA ILE A 400 8.87 26.86 -1.48
C ILE A 400 7.89 27.97 -1.04
N LEU A 401 6.76 27.60 -0.43
CA LEU A 401 5.77 28.57 0.05
C LEU A 401 6.35 29.50 1.13
N LEU A 402 7.10 28.94 2.09
CA LEU A 402 7.78 29.72 3.13
C LEU A 402 8.84 30.66 2.54
N LEU A 403 9.55 30.21 1.52
CA LEU A 403 10.54 31.03 0.80
C LEU A 403 9.87 32.20 0.09
N PHE A 404 8.74 31.96 -0.59
CA PHE A 404 7.94 33.02 -1.20
C PHE A 404 7.40 34.01 -0.16
N LEU A 405 6.91 33.52 0.97
CA LEU A 405 6.43 34.36 2.08
C LEU A 405 7.58 35.20 2.65
N GLY A 406 8.75 34.61 2.87
CA GLY A 406 9.95 35.30 3.32
C GLY A 406 10.37 36.42 2.36
N LEU A 407 10.42 36.10 1.05
CA LEU A 407 10.71 37.10 0.00
C LEU A 407 9.67 38.24 -0.04
N HIS A 408 8.39 37.88 0.16
CA HIS A 408 7.33 38.89 0.21
C HIS A 408 7.47 39.80 1.43
N LEU A 409 7.74 39.27 2.61
CA LEU A 409 7.99 40.04 3.84
C LEU A 409 9.22 40.97 3.70
N LEU A 410 10.30 40.44 3.12
CA LEU A 410 11.49 41.27 2.82
C LEU A 410 11.16 42.41 1.87
N LYS A 411 10.32 42.18 0.86
CA LYS A 411 9.86 43.22 -0.07
C LYS A 411 9.00 44.29 0.62
N LEU A 412 8.11 43.87 1.52
CA LEU A 412 7.32 44.80 2.34
C LEU A 412 8.21 45.62 3.26
N LYS A 413 9.19 44.99 3.94
CA LYS A 413 10.16 45.69 4.78
C LYS A 413 11.00 46.70 3.96
N LYS A 414 11.46 46.28 2.77
CA LYS A 414 12.18 47.18 1.85
C LYS A 414 11.33 48.38 1.44
N ARG A 415 10.02 48.17 1.15
CA ARG A 415 9.11 49.29 0.81
C ARG A 415 8.93 50.25 1.98
N LYS A 416 8.77 49.72 3.21
CA LYS A 416 8.64 50.53 4.42
C LYS A 416 9.88 51.45 4.62
N TYR A 417 11.09 50.89 4.50
CA TYR A 417 12.33 51.66 4.60
C TYR A 417 12.48 52.68 3.47
N SER A 418 12.09 52.33 2.22
CA SER A 418 12.10 53.30 1.12
C SER A 418 11.21 54.49 1.40
N ASN A 419 9.98 54.25 1.85
CA ASN A 419 9.02 55.30 2.18
C ASN A 419 9.50 56.21 3.33
N GLU A 420 10.21 55.64 4.31
CA GLU A 420 10.79 56.39 5.43
C GLU A 420 11.96 57.29 4.94
N ILE A 421 12.79 56.76 4.07
CA ILE A 421 13.87 57.54 3.42
C ILE A 421 13.28 58.69 2.59
N ASP A 422 12.23 58.41 1.82
CA ASP A 422 11.61 59.44 0.97
C ASP A 422 10.97 60.55 1.81
N LYS A 423 10.32 60.22 2.96
CA LYS A 423 9.79 61.21 3.92
C LYS A 423 10.90 62.05 4.52
N LYS A 424 12.02 61.47 4.95
CA LYS A 424 13.15 62.19 5.51
C LYS A 424 13.81 63.08 4.42
N LYS A 425 13.94 62.58 3.20
CA LYS A 425 14.44 63.37 2.06
C LYS A 425 13.55 64.58 1.75
N TYR A 426 12.23 64.36 1.73
CA TYR A 426 11.29 65.49 1.54
C TYR A 426 11.42 66.52 2.66
N TYR A 427 11.56 66.09 3.93
CA TYR A 427 11.77 66.99 5.03
C TYR A 427 13.07 67.78 4.95
N ILE A 428 14.18 67.16 4.58
CA ILE A 428 15.48 67.81 4.32
C ILE A 428 15.34 68.87 3.21
N ASN A 429 14.72 68.52 2.07
CA ASN A 429 14.49 69.49 0.99
C ASN A 429 13.64 70.67 1.44
N SER A 430 12.59 70.46 2.24
CA SER A 430 11.75 71.53 2.78
C SER A 430 12.50 72.47 3.74
N LEU A 431 13.45 71.91 4.50
CA LEU A 431 14.34 72.71 5.35
C LEU A 431 15.35 73.50 4.52
N GLN A 432 15.88 72.91 3.45
CA GLN A 432 16.81 73.54 2.53
C GLN A 432 16.12 74.75 1.86
N GLU A 433 14.89 74.60 1.34
CA GLU A 433 14.11 75.72 0.78
C GLU A 433 13.87 76.85 1.79
N LYS A 434 13.63 76.51 3.06
CA LYS A 434 13.49 77.50 4.15
C LYS A 434 14.79 78.22 4.45
N ILE A 435 15.95 77.55 4.36
CA ILE A 435 17.28 78.17 4.49
C ILE A 435 17.57 79.11 3.39
N ASP A 436 17.33 78.68 2.09
CA ASP A 436 17.58 79.45 0.92
C ASP A 436 16.72 80.74 0.91
N LYS A 437 15.53 80.75 1.51
CA LYS A 437 14.65 81.91 1.73
C LYS A 437 15.10 82.85 2.86
N LYS A 438 15.91 82.38 3.82
CA LYS A 438 16.43 83.17 4.96
C LYS A 438 17.98 83.13 4.96
N SER A 439 18.61 83.77 4.01
CA SER A 439 20.05 83.61 3.78
C SER A 439 21.00 84.27 4.84
N SER A 440 20.55 84.62 6.04
CA SER A 440 21.45 85.25 7.04
C SER A 440 21.42 84.76 8.47
N GLU A 441 20.48 83.85 8.88
CA GLU A 441 20.32 83.63 10.32
C GLU A 441 20.17 82.18 10.74
N ASN A 442 20.88 81.15 10.29
CA ASN A 442 20.74 79.90 11.08
C ASN A 442 21.88 78.86 10.91
N LYS A 443 22.93 79.02 11.69
CA LYS A 443 23.93 77.95 11.97
C LYS A 443 23.31 76.68 12.57
N HIS A 444 22.22 76.82 13.34
CA HIS A 444 21.50 75.74 14.00
C HIS A 444 20.75 74.79 13.01
N ILE A 445 20.12 75.35 11.99
CA ILE A 445 19.38 74.55 11.00
C ILE A 445 20.33 73.78 10.11
N LYS A 446 21.49 74.33 9.74
CA LYS A 446 22.55 73.59 9.01
C LYS A 446 23.08 72.41 9.80
N GLN A 447 23.17 72.56 11.15
CA GLN A 447 23.62 71.47 12.01
C GLN A 447 22.56 70.34 12.09
N HIS A 448 21.27 70.71 12.13
CA HIS A 448 20.15 69.77 12.19
C HIS A 448 20.01 68.98 10.86
N ILE A 449 20.17 69.61 9.73
CA ILE A 449 20.17 68.94 8.43
C ILE A 449 21.34 67.92 8.35
N LYS A 450 22.53 68.30 8.78
CA LYS A 450 23.69 67.40 8.83
C LYS A 450 23.47 66.18 9.73
N ASN A 451 22.76 66.33 10.81
CA ASN A 451 22.40 65.20 11.68
C ASN A 451 21.36 64.29 11.03
N LEU A 452 20.34 64.82 10.35
CA LEU A 452 19.35 64.07 9.58
C LEU A 452 19.96 63.31 8.39
N GLU A 453 20.93 63.91 7.71
CA GLU A 453 21.72 63.25 6.66
C GLU A 453 22.54 62.10 7.20
N LYS A 454 23.13 62.24 8.42
CA LYS A 454 23.86 61.18 9.10
C LYS A 454 22.93 60.03 9.51
N GLU A 455 21.75 60.32 10.06
CA GLU A 455 20.71 59.32 10.35
C GLU A 455 20.24 58.57 9.09
N LEU A 456 20.09 59.29 7.96
CA LEU A 456 19.75 58.70 6.68
C LEU A 456 20.85 57.74 6.19
N GLN A 457 22.12 58.09 6.45
CA GLN A 457 23.27 57.26 6.11
C GLN A 457 23.30 56.00 7.02
N ASP A 458 23.00 56.16 8.32
CA ASP A 458 22.92 55.04 9.29
C ASP A 458 21.77 54.08 8.94
N ILE A 459 20.64 54.57 8.45
CA ILE A 459 19.54 53.72 7.96
C ILE A 459 19.94 52.96 6.70
N LYS A 460 20.72 53.59 5.80
CA LYS A 460 21.24 52.93 4.59
C LYS A 460 22.28 51.86 4.94
N THR A 461 23.14 52.07 5.94
CA THR A 461 24.18 51.10 6.34
C THR A 461 23.59 49.94 7.16
N LYS A 462 22.56 50.12 7.97
CA LYS A 462 21.82 49.06 8.66
C LYS A 462 21.17 48.04 7.71
N LYS A 463 21.03 48.37 6.43
CA LYS A 463 20.44 47.53 5.39
C LYS A 463 21.27 46.30 5.02
N TYR A 464 22.52 46.20 5.46
CA TYR A 464 23.46 45.15 5.05
C TYR A 464 23.92 44.18 6.14
N LEU A 465 23.44 44.33 7.39
CA LEU A 465 23.70 43.35 8.42
C LEU A 465 22.55 42.30 8.42
N VAL A 466 22.62 41.36 7.49
CA VAL A 466 21.80 40.16 7.52
C VAL A 466 22.35 39.30 8.64
N HIS A 467 21.67 39.26 9.77
CA HIS A 467 21.95 38.29 10.83
C HIS A 467 21.62 36.90 10.26
N VAL A 468 22.64 36.10 10.01
CA VAL A 468 22.44 34.72 9.54
C VAL A 468 21.85 33.92 10.69
N PRO A 469 20.66 33.32 10.54
CA PRO A 469 20.02 32.56 11.61
C PRO A 469 20.94 31.45 12.16
N PHE A 470 20.86 31.18 13.45
CA PHE A 470 21.68 30.19 14.15
C PHE A 470 21.66 28.80 13.49
N ASP A 471 20.48 28.35 13.07
CA ASP A 471 20.32 27.05 12.42
C ASP A 471 21.03 26.96 11.05
N ILE A 472 21.15 28.06 10.32
CA ILE A 472 21.90 28.10 9.06
C ILE A 472 23.41 27.98 9.34
N LYS A 473 23.90 28.63 10.40
CA LYS A 473 25.30 28.51 10.83
C LYS A 473 25.63 27.09 11.27
N LEU A 474 24.72 26.46 12.01
CA LEU A 474 24.87 25.07 12.47
C LEU A 474 24.86 24.08 11.29
N ASN A 475 23.95 24.23 10.34
CA ASN A 475 23.92 23.39 9.14
C ASN A 475 25.19 23.52 8.28
N LYS A 476 25.77 24.71 8.20
CA LYS A 476 27.04 24.91 7.51
C LYS A 476 28.20 24.17 8.18
N LEU A 477 28.18 24.01 9.49
CA LEU A 477 29.17 23.20 10.21
C LEU A 477 29.11 21.73 9.84
N MET A 478 27.93 21.19 9.46
CA MET A 478 27.78 19.81 9.02
C MET A 478 28.42 19.51 7.67
N GLU A 479 28.85 20.53 6.93
CA GLU A 479 29.69 20.35 5.73
C GLU A 479 31.13 19.97 6.07
N ASN A 480 31.57 20.29 7.30
CA ASN A 480 32.91 19.93 7.77
C ASN A 480 33.01 18.42 8.07
N PRO A 481 34.03 17.71 7.55
CA PRO A 481 34.19 16.26 7.73
C PRO A 481 34.26 15.82 9.20
N LEU A 482 34.88 16.60 10.06
CA LEU A 482 35.00 16.31 11.51
C LEU A 482 33.61 16.39 12.18
N CYS A 483 32.83 17.45 11.91
CA CYS A 483 31.51 17.63 12.48
C CYS A 483 30.54 16.55 11.96
N ARG A 484 30.66 16.16 10.69
CA ARG A 484 29.87 15.07 10.10
C ARG A 484 30.15 13.73 10.77
N ARG A 485 31.42 13.36 10.90
CA ARG A 485 31.86 12.15 11.60
C ARG A 485 31.35 12.10 13.04
N LEU A 486 31.45 13.20 13.78
CA LEU A 486 30.97 13.31 15.14
C LEU A 486 29.43 13.23 15.22
N ASN A 487 28.73 13.79 14.26
CA ASN A 487 27.25 13.67 14.18
C ASN A 487 26.80 12.25 13.82
N GLU A 488 27.57 11.48 13.04
CA GLU A 488 27.28 10.07 12.75
C GLU A 488 27.32 9.22 14.03
N ILE A 489 28.25 9.50 14.96
CA ILE A 489 28.33 8.83 16.25
C ILE A 489 27.08 9.05 17.11
N CYS A 490 26.36 10.15 16.94
CA CYS A 490 25.12 10.41 17.68
C CYS A 490 24.02 9.40 17.37
N HIS A 491 24.04 8.78 16.20
CA HIS A 491 23.06 7.81 15.73
C HIS A 491 23.45 6.36 16.04
N ASP A 492 24.63 6.14 16.62
CA ASP A 492 25.11 4.81 16.99
C ASP A 492 24.43 4.32 18.28
N THR A 493 23.45 3.45 18.13
CA THR A 493 22.70 2.86 19.26
C THR A 493 23.50 1.81 20.03
N SER A 494 24.62 1.34 19.50
CA SER A 494 25.50 0.34 20.15
C SER A 494 26.31 0.89 21.32
N ILE A 495 26.49 2.22 21.43
CA ILE A 495 27.23 2.88 22.48
C ILE A 495 26.52 2.74 23.83
N LYS A 496 27.17 2.09 24.79
CA LYS A 496 26.66 1.83 26.14
C LYS A 496 27.35 2.72 27.17
N THR A 497 26.65 2.96 28.28
CA THR A 497 27.25 3.63 29.45
C THR A 497 28.28 2.72 30.13
N ASN A 498 29.34 3.32 30.66
CA ASN A 498 30.42 2.63 31.37
C ASN A 498 31.24 1.62 30.53
N VAL A 499 31.31 1.80 29.24
CA VAL A 499 32.16 1.08 28.30
C VAL A 499 33.15 2.08 27.70
N GLU A 500 34.44 1.74 27.67
CA GLU A 500 35.44 2.56 26.99
C GLU A 500 35.51 2.26 25.51
N TYR A 501 35.57 3.30 24.68
CA TYR A 501 35.65 3.23 23.21
C TYR A 501 36.91 3.96 22.72
N PRO A 502 38.11 3.36 22.83
CA PRO A 502 39.38 4.03 22.47
C PRO A 502 39.40 4.54 21.02
N ASP A 503 38.78 3.79 20.10
CA ASP A 503 38.73 4.12 18.66
C ASP A 503 37.80 5.31 18.33
N LEU A 504 36.92 5.69 19.25
CA LEU A 504 36.01 6.82 19.08
C LEU A 504 36.54 8.10 19.72
N GLN A 505 37.57 8.01 20.58
CA GLN A 505 38.13 9.16 21.31
C GLN A 505 38.83 10.12 20.35
N ILE A 506 38.54 11.42 20.51
CA ILE A 506 39.22 12.49 19.77
C ILE A 506 40.40 13.04 20.54
N SER A 507 41.53 13.26 19.85
CA SER A 507 42.74 13.83 20.43
C SER A 507 42.50 15.24 20.98
N GLU A 508 43.39 15.70 21.90
CA GLU A 508 43.31 17.07 22.41
C GLU A 508 43.46 18.13 21.31
N GLU A 509 44.21 17.84 20.26
CA GLU A 509 44.38 18.71 19.10
C GLU A 509 43.04 18.81 18.32
N THR A 510 42.39 17.70 18.08
CA THR A 510 41.06 17.66 17.43
C THR A 510 39.98 18.36 18.27
N GLN A 511 40.06 18.27 19.62
CA GLN A 511 39.16 19.01 20.52
C GLN A 511 39.33 20.52 20.38
N LYS A 512 40.57 21.02 20.27
CA LYS A 512 40.87 22.43 20.05
C LYS A 512 40.38 22.89 18.68
N GLU A 513 40.64 22.10 17.64
CA GLU A 513 40.17 22.39 16.27
C GLU A 513 38.66 22.53 16.22
N LEU A 514 37.92 21.66 16.91
CA LEU A 514 36.47 21.70 17.00
C LEU A 514 35.98 23.00 17.68
N ILE A 515 36.59 23.37 18.81
CA ILE A 515 36.25 24.59 19.55
C ILE A 515 36.49 25.83 18.67
N ASP A 516 37.61 25.91 17.97
CA ASP A 516 37.98 27.03 17.13
C ASP A 516 37.03 27.14 15.93
N LEU A 517 36.68 26.01 15.33
CA LEU A 517 35.72 25.96 14.22
C LEU A 517 34.36 26.50 14.64
N PHE A 518 33.84 26.08 15.80
CA PHE A 518 32.56 26.55 16.30
C PHE A 518 32.62 28.04 16.69
N ASN A 519 33.63 28.49 17.40
CA ASN A 519 33.78 29.91 17.74
C ASN A 519 33.85 30.79 16.48
N LYS A 520 34.60 30.37 15.45
CA LYS A 520 34.66 31.08 14.18
C LYS A 520 33.28 31.16 13.47
N THR A 521 32.54 30.08 13.51
CA THR A 521 31.24 29.99 12.83
C THR A 521 30.16 30.81 13.53
N PHE A 522 30.20 30.86 14.86
CA PHE A 522 29.23 31.57 15.70
C PHE A 522 29.72 32.92 16.22
N ASP A 523 30.63 33.58 15.53
CA ASP A 523 31.12 34.92 15.86
C ASP A 523 31.62 35.06 17.32
N ASN A 524 32.33 34.06 17.77
CA ASN A 524 32.92 33.96 19.12
C ASN A 524 31.85 33.89 20.25
N LEU A 525 30.66 33.38 19.94
CA LEU A 525 29.53 33.28 20.89
C LEU A 525 29.91 32.50 22.16
N PHE A 526 30.60 31.37 22.02
CA PHE A 526 30.90 30.49 23.17
C PHE A 526 31.86 31.11 24.15
N ASN A 527 32.83 31.89 23.68
CA ASN A 527 33.72 32.65 24.57
C ASN A 527 32.99 33.79 25.31
N LYS A 528 31.99 34.41 24.65
CA LYS A 528 31.12 35.41 25.27
C LYS A 528 30.26 34.77 26.37
N ILE A 529 29.62 33.63 26.10
CA ILE A 529 28.83 32.89 27.09
C ILE A 529 29.67 32.54 28.33
N ILE A 530 30.91 32.08 28.15
CA ILE A 530 31.84 31.78 29.27
C ILE A 530 32.17 33.07 30.07
N ALA A 531 32.39 34.19 29.37
CA ALA A 531 32.73 35.47 30.04
C ALA A 531 31.54 36.07 30.82
N GLU A 532 30.32 35.82 30.39
CA GLU A 532 29.11 36.39 30.98
C GLU A 532 28.51 35.54 32.13
N HIS A 533 28.89 34.26 32.24
CA HIS A 533 28.34 33.35 33.25
C HIS A 533 29.43 32.84 34.21
N GLU A 534 29.44 33.38 35.41
CA GLU A 534 30.34 32.99 36.45
C GLU A 534 30.15 31.51 36.84
N GLY A 535 31.25 30.74 36.89
CA GLY A 535 31.21 29.29 37.17
C GLY A 535 31.35 28.40 35.93
N LEU A 536 31.17 28.90 34.71
CA LEU A 536 31.54 28.18 33.49
C LEU A 536 33.05 28.21 33.28
N LYS A 537 33.61 27.15 32.70
CA LYS A 537 35.03 27.03 32.40
C LYS A 537 35.24 26.93 30.88
N HIS A 538 36.41 27.40 30.42
CA HIS A 538 36.74 27.33 28.98
C HIS A 538 36.64 25.91 28.42
N GLN A 539 36.89 24.89 29.23
CA GLN A 539 36.69 23.50 28.87
C GLN A 539 35.20 23.13 28.61
N ASP A 540 34.22 23.92 29.05
CA ASP A 540 32.81 23.66 28.85
C ASP A 540 32.39 23.96 27.39
N ILE A 541 33.18 24.76 26.64
CA ILE A 541 32.94 25.02 25.20
C ILE A 541 32.96 23.73 24.40
N LEU A 542 33.86 22.80 24.67
CA LEU A 542 33.88 21.50 24.01
C LEU A 542 32.55 20.77 24.15
N TYR A 543 31.99 20.78 25.36
CA TYR A 543 30.69 20.12 25.59
C TYR A 543 29.54 20.84 24.86
N PHE A 544 29.57 22.18 24.80
CA PHE A 544 28.64 22.94 24.01
C PHE A 544 28.66 22.53 22.52
N CYS A 545 29.88 22.41 21.96
CA CYS A 545 30.06 21.96 20.59
C CYS A 545 29.48 20.56 20.36
N LEU A 546 29.77 19.61 21.25
CA LEU A 546 29.34 18.22 21.15
C LEU A 546 27.82 18.07 21.31
N TYR A 547 27.19 18.82 22.25
CA TYR A 547 25.72 18.86 22.37
C TYR A 547 25.03 19.46 21.15
N LEU A 548 25.62 20.50 20.56
CA LEU A 548 25.09 21.09 19.33
C LEU A 548 25.16 20.15 18.14
N LEU A 549 26.14 19.26 18.08
CA LEU A 549 26.24 18.19 17.11
C LEU A 549 25.22 17.05 17.34
N GLY A 550 24.43 17.11 18.42
CA GLY A 550 23.37 16.13 18.71
C GLY A 550 23.76 15.00 19.67
N MET A 551 24.96 15.07 20.27
CA MET A 551 25.40 14.05 21.20
C MET A 551 24.67 14.15 22.55
N ASN A 552 24.47 13.01 23.20
CA ASN A 552 24.05 12.90 24.59
C ASN A 552 25.24 12.47 25.46
N GLU A 553 25.06 12.39 26.78
CA GLU A 553 26.13 12.13 27.76
C GLU A 553 26.91 10.86 27.47
N LYS A 554 26.28 9.79 26.99
CA LYS A 554 26.96 8.52 26.66
C LYS A 554 27.86 8.66 25.42
N HIS A 555 27.38 9.38 24.38
CA HIS A 555 28.19 9.65 23.18
C HIS A 555 29.37 10.56 23.52
N ILE A 556 29.14 11.59 24.34
CA ILE A 556 30.20 12.50 24.80
C ILE A 556 31.23 11.74 25.65
N SER A 557 30.78 10.82 26.51
CA SER A 557 31.66 9.94 27.27
C SER A 557 32.57 9.11 26.35
N ALA A 558 32.00 8.47 25.33
CA ALA A 558 32.74 7.67 24.36
C ALA A 558 33.77 8.49 23.57
N VAL A 559 33.40 9.70 23.12
CA VAL A 559 34.25 10.56 22.29
C VAL A 559 35.34 11.29 23.08
N THR A 560 35.08 11.62 24.35
CA THR A 560 36.07 12.36 25.19
C THR A 560 36.91 11.47 26.10
N GLY A 561 36.60 10.17 26.21
CA GLY A 561 37.26 9.25 27.13
C GLY A 561 36.99 9.53 28.61
N LYS A 562 36.01 10.39 28.94
CA LYS A 562 35.64 10.69 30.33
C LYS A 562 34.49 9.76 30.76
N SER A 563 34.46 9.41 32.07
CA SER A 563 33.38 8.54 32.56
C SER A 563 31.98 9.19 32.37
N TYR A 564 30.98 8.37 32.14
CA TYR A 564 29.59 8.83 32.01
C TYR A 564 29.15 9.72 33.17
N ASN A 565 29.48 9.33 34.40
CA ASN A 565 29.13 10.10 35.58
C ASN A 565 29.83 11.48 35.60
N THR A 566 31.08 11.57 35.10
CA THR A 566 31.75 12.85 34.96
C THR A 566 31.05 13.77 33.99
N ILE A 567 30.61 13.25 32.85
CA ILE A 567 29.86 14.03 31.86
C ILE A 567 28.49 14.44 32.41
N TYR A 568 27.75 13.51 32.99
CA TYR A 568 26.42 13.76 33.57
C TYR A 568 26.46 14.86 34.66
N ASN A 569 27.41 14.77 35.62
CA ASN A 569 27.55 15.78 36.66
C ASN A 569 27.93 17.14 36.08
N ARG A 570 28.74 17.17 35.03
CA ARG A 570 29.11 18.40 34.34
C ARG A 570 27.93 19.04 33.62
N THR A 571 27.12 18.23 32.91
CA THR A 571 25.88 18.69 32.26
C THR A 571 24.92 19.30 33.27
N LYS A 572 24.71 18.60 34.37
CA LYS A 572 23.86 19.09 35.47
C LYS A 572 24.35 20.41 36.05
N ARG A 573 25.66 20.53 36.32
CA ARG A 573 26.26 21.78 36.77
C ARG A 573 26.04 22.94 35.77
N ILE A 574 26.20 22.68 34.47
CA ILE A 574 25.99 23.69 33.44
C ILE A 574 24.52 24.14 33.46
N GLN A 575 23.57 23.22 33.54
CA GLN A 575 22.15 23.52 33.62
C GLN A 575 21.79 24.35 34.87
N GLU A 576 22.40 24.03 36.01
CA GLU A 576 22.23 24.78 37.26
C GLU A 576 22.75 26.23 37.14
N ILE A 577 23.89 26.45 36.47
CA ILE A 577 24.42 27.80 36.22
C ILE A 577 23.47 28.64 35.39
N PHE A 578 22.80 28.04 34.41
CA PHE A 578 21.78 28.72 33.60
C PHE A 578 20.40 28.77 34.26
N GLY A 579 20.19 28.15 35.41
CA GLY A 579 18.90 28.08 36.08
C GLY A 579 17.80 27.45 35.21
N SER A 580 18.14 26.49 34.38
CA SER A 580 17.25 25.95 33.34
C SER A 580 17.28 24.42 33.33
N GLU A 581 16.07 23.81 33.24
CA GLU A 581 15.91 22.37 33.05
C GLU A 581 16.00 21.96 31.55
N LYS A 582 16.14 22.93 30.64
CA LYS A 582 16.28 22.68 29.20
C LYS A 582 17.58 21.93 28.90
N SER A 583 17.62 21.24 27.75
CA SER A 583 18.85 20.62 27.27
C SER A 583 19.93 21.69 26.99
N ILE A 584 21.21 21.33 27.12
CA ILE A 584 22.33 22.23 26.80
C ILE A 584 22.19 22.81 25.38
N ARG A 585 21.69 22.05 24.43
CA ARG A 585 21.46 22.48 23.06
C ARG A 585 20.43 23.60 22.96
N GLU A 586 19.34 23.49 23.71
CA GLU A 586 18.29 24.51 23.77
C GLU A 586 18.78 25.77 24.47
N ILE A 587 19.52 25.63 25.57
CA ILE A 587 20.12 26.76 26.28
C ILE A 587 21.00 27.59 25.34
N ILE A 588 21.91 26.94 24.61
CA ILE A 588 22.81 27.63 23.67
C ILE A 588 22.05 28.27 22.52
N ARG A 589 20.99 27.63 22.03
CA ARG A 589 20.15 28.18 20.96
C ARG A 589 19.39 29.43 21.39
N ASP A 590 18.95 29.47 22.64
CA ASP A 590 18.22 30.63 23.20
C ASP A 590 19.18 31.82 23.45
N LEU A 591 20.48 31.59 23.60
CA LEU A 591 21.52 32.60 23.79
C LEU A 591 22.14 33.13 22.48
N ALA A 592 21.91 32.44 21.36
CA ALA A 592 22.49 32.75 20.05
C ALA A 592 21.59 33.61 19.17
#